data_cbfd9a2361eda05cbfa7c65f310af35a
#
_entry.id   cbfd9a2361eda05cbfa7c65f310af35a
#
_cell.length_a   1.000
_cell.length_b   1.000
_cell.length_c   1.000
_cell.angle_alpha   90.00
_cell.angle_beta   90.00
_cell.angle_gamma   90.00
#
_symmetry.space_group_name_H-M   'P 1'
#
loop_
_entity.id
_entity.type
_entity.pdbx_description
1 polymer ?
#
loop_
_entity_poly.entity_id
_entity_poly.type
_entity_poly.pdbx_seq_one_letter_code
_entity_poly.pdbx_strand_id
1 'polypeptide(L)'
;DELCSAIQQLRQGAGYNPFIVIIATAWEKSSALITKVVNSGADDLLLRPFSTAVLGTRIEAHIERRKGFVITTDYVGPDRRRDSGRPGDAELFNPPNSLKMKAKDRLPADLIAKKLDIELQAAREKLAGEKLRRDSFQICILWRLLRDQRPGTPQFGADLTKLGNLTRSIDRRCTDLGQERVVERCAAILTAVEGLKEGQDCNAALSSMGAAALGIHQAICPEKSPADQLNEIDATVAIIRARNQATALAS
;
A
#
# COMPACT_ATOMS: atom_id res chain seq x y z
N ASP A 1 -3.92 5.39 19.78
CA ASP A 1 -4.52 4.97 18.52
C ASP A 1 -4.60 6.11 17.51
N GLU A 2 -5.05 7.28 17.87
CA GLU A 2 -5.19 8.46 17.01
C GLU A 2 -3.87 8.87 16.33
N LEU A 3 -2.75 8.89 17.06
CA LEU A 3 -1.44 9.25 16.50
C LEU A 3 -1.03 8.32 15.36
N CYS A 4 -1.17 7.02 15.54
CA CYS A 4 -0.82 6.04 14.50
C CYS A 4 -1.72 6.18 13.27
N SER A 5 -3.01 6.43 13.46
CA SER A 5 -3.95 6.70 12.37
C SER A 5 -3.61 7.98 11.63
N ALA A 6 -3.23 9.05 12.34
CA ALA A 6 -2.80 10.30 11.74
C ALA A 6 -1.51 10.13 10.89
N ILE A 7 -0.54 9.36 11.40
CA ILE A 7 0.68 9.04 10.64
C ILE A 7 0.33 8.27 9.36
N GLN A 8 -0.55 7.27 9.44
CA GLN A 8 -0.99 6.52 8.27
C GLN A 8 -1.67 7.41 7.23
N GLN A 9 -2.56 8.31 7.66
CA GLN A 9 -3.22 9.27 6.77
C GLN A 9 -2.22 10.19 6.08
N LEU A 10 -1.23 10.72 6.82
CA LEU A 10 -0.14 11.52 6.26
C LEU A 10 0.64 10.75 5.19
N ARG A 11 0.98 9.48 5.46
CA ARG A 11 1.72 8.61 4.52
C ARG A 11 0.90 8.26 3.27
N GLN A 12 -0.41 8.27 3.37
CA GLN A 12 -1.30 8.04 2.22
C GLN A 12 -1.49 9.27 1.33
N GLY A 13 -0.94 10.42 1.71
CA GLY A 13 -0.94 11.62 0.87
C GLY A 13 -2.19 12.50 1.02
N ALA A 14 -2.91 12.42 2.14
CA ALA A 14 -4.09 13.24 2.42
C ALA A 14 -3.73 14.72 2.61
N GLY A 15 -3.48 15.45 1.52
CA GLY A 15 -3.27 16.91 1.52
C GLY A 15 -1.90 17.38 2.01
N TYR A 16 -1.05 16.49 2.53
CA TYR A 16 0.26 16.83 3.10
C TYR A 16 1.40 16.13 2.36
N ASN A 17 2.65 16.56 2.66
CA ASN A 17 3.83 15.85 2.18
C ASN A 17 3.94 14.46 2.85
N PRO A 18 3.71 13.35 2.14
CA PRO A 18 3.75 12.00 2.72
C PRO A 18 5.17 11.55 3.12
N PHE A 19 6.19 12.30 2.70
CA PHE A 19 7.59 11.96 2.88
C PHE A 19 8.31 12.80 3.93
N ILE A 20 7.60 13.53 4.78
CA ILE A 20 8.21 14.20 5.94
C ILE A 20 8.86 13.16 6.86
N VAL A 21 9.95 13.53 7.54
CA VAL A 21 10.52 12.69 8.60
C VAL A 21 9.62 12.76 9.83
N ILE A 22 9.16 11.61 10.31
CA ILE A 22 8.27 11.49 11.47
C ILE A 22 8.98 10.72 12.56
N ILE A 23 9.31 11.40 13.66
CA ILE A 23 9.87 10.81 14.86
C ILE A 23 8.78 10.79 15.94
N ALA A 24 8.24 9.63 16.25
CA ALA A 24 7.29 9.46 17.33
C ALA A 24 8.01 9.44 18.70
N THR A 25 7.33 9.84 19.76
CA THR A 25 7.87 9.75 21.13
C THR A 25 6.92 8.99 22.04
N ALA A 26 7.43 8.20 22.97
CA ALA A 26 6.65 7.45 23.94
C ALA A 26 7.29 7.46 25.33
N TRP A 27 6.48 7.27 26.39
CA TRP A 27 6.95 7.17 27.76
C TRP A 27 7.30 5.72 28.16
N GLU A 28 6.62 4.76 27.56
CA GLU A 28 6.78 3.36 27.90
C GLU A 28 7.39 2.54 26.77
N LYS A 29 8.22 1.57 27.14
CA LYS A 29 8.80 0.60 26.22
C LYS A 29 7.96 -0.67 26.24
N SER A 30 6.97 -0.74 25.35
CA SER A 30 6.23 -1.99 25.12
C SER A 30 6.43 -2.48 23.69
N SER A 31 6.59 -3.79 23.52
CA SER A 31 6.75 -4.39 22.18
C SER A 31 5.52 -4.12 21.30
N ALA A 32 4.33 -4.12 21.89
CA ALA A 32 3.08 -3.81 21.20
C ALA A 32 3.07 -2.36 20.69
N LEU A 33 3.48 -1.39 21.51
CA LEU A 33 3.57 0.02 21.12
C LEU A 33 4.60 0.24 20.01
N ILE A 34 5.79 -0.37 20.15
CA ILE A 34 6.85 -0.30 19.15
C ILE A 34 6.33 -0.84 17.80
N THR A 35 5.71 -2.01 17.81
CA THR A 35 5.14 -2.63 16.60
C THR A 35 4.07 -1.73 15.99
N LYS A 36 3.22 -1.12 16.78
CA LYS A 36 2.14 -0.22 16.33
C LYS A 36 2.70 1.04 15.67
N VAL A 37 3.67 1.70 16.30
CA VAL A 37 4.33 2.91 15.77
C VAL A 37 5.10 2.60 14.49
N VAL A 38 5.85 1.51 14.46
CA VAL A 38 6.57 1.06 13.26
C VAL A 38 5.59 0.74 12.13
N ASN A 39 4.44 0.12 12.45
CA ASN A 39 3.39 -0.20 11.48
C ASN A 39 2.61 1.02 10.98
N SER A 40 2.63 2.14 11.69
CA SER A 40 2.00 3.38 11.23
C SER A 40 2.79 4.09 10.11
N GLY A 41 4.06 3.77 9.91
CA GLY A 41 4.93 4.41 8.92
C GLY A 41 5.79 5.55 9.50
N ALA A 42 5.96 5.63 10.82
CA ALA A 42 6.95 6.52 11.44
C ALA A 42 8.37 6.14 11.00
N ASP A 43 9.25 7.15 10.85
CA ASP A 43 10.67 6.92 10.55
C ASP A 43 11.44 6.43 11.78
N ASP A 44 11.06 6.90 12.98
CA ASP A 44 11.73 6.53 14.23
C ASP A 44 10.79 6.63 15.45
N LEU A 45 11.24 6.03 16.57
CA LEU A 45 10.58 6.10 17.87
C LEU A 45 11.61 6.43 18.95
N LEU A 46 11.40 7.50 19.69
CA LEU A 46 12.22 7.88 20.85
C LEU A 46 11.45 7.66 22.16
N LEU A 47 12.11 6.98 23.09
CA LEU A 47 11.58 6.81 24.44
C LEU A 47 11.93 8.01 25.32
N ARG A 48 10.96 8.57 26.02
CA ARG A 48 11.14 9.65 26.98
C ARG A 48 11.57 9.11 28.35
N PRO A 49 12.40 9.84 29.10
CA PRO A 49 13.09 11.08 28.74
C PRO A 49 14.29 10.84 27.81
N PHE A 50 14.57 11.77 26.90
CA PHE A 50 15.75 11.75 26.04
C PHE A 50 16.48 13.09 26.07
N SER A 51 17.80 13.06 25.86
CA SER A 51 18.64 14.26 25.79
C SER A 51 18.58 14.89 24.40
N THR A 52 18.95 16.17 24.31
CA THR A 52 19.13 16.88 23.04
C THR A 52 20.19 16.22 22.15
N ALA A 53 21.24 15.64 22.74
CA ALA A 53 22.27 14.90 22.01
C ALA A 53 21.69 13.66 21.33
N VAL A 54 20.86 12.87 22.02
CA VAL A 54 20.18 11.70 21.43
C VAL A 54 19.26 12.14 20.29
N LEU A 55 18.47 13.18 20.47
CA LEU A 55 17.61 13.71 19.40
C LEU A 55 18.44 14.19 18.20
N GLY A 56 19.56 14.90 18.44
CA GLY A 56 20.47 15.37 17.39
C GLY A 56 21.03 14.20 16.57
N THR A 57 21.52 13.16 17.22
CA THR A 57 22.04 11.96 16.54
C THR A 57 20.98 11.28 15.67
N ARG A 58 19.71 11.23 16.12
CA ARG A 58 18.61 10.66 15.32
C ARG A 58 18.29 11.52 14.11
N ILE A 59 18.24 12.84 14.27
CA ILE A 59 18.03 13.78 13.17
C ILE A 59 19.15 13.66 12.13
N GLU A 60 20.41 13.62 12.56
CA GLU A 60 21.57 13.42 11.69
C GLU A 60 21.48 12.10 10.92
N ALA A 61 21.07 11.01 11.57
CA ALA A 61 20.88 9.73 10.91
C ALA A 61 19.82 9.81 9.79
N HIS A 62 18.74 10.56 9.98
CA HIS A 62 17.72 10.78 8.94
C HIS A 62 18.17 11.73 7.83
N ILE A 63 19.07 12.68 8.11
CA ILE A 63 19.70 13.52 7.11
C ILE A 63 20.59 12.69 6.19
N GLU A 64 21.47 11.85 6.78
CA GLU A 64 22.52 11.14 6.06
C GLU A 64 22.04 9.83 5.43
N ARG A 65 21.26 9.05 6.15
CA ARG A 65 20.93 7.65 5.84
C ARG A 65 19.46 7.34 6.05
N ARG A 66 18.58 8.17 5.47
CA ARG A 66 17.15 7.88 5.50
C ARG A 66 16.86 6.56 4.80
N LYS A 67 16.07 5.71 5.43
CA LYS A 67 15.67 4.43 4.85
C LYS A 67 14.79 4.64 3.61
N GLY A 68 14.95 3.77 2.62
CA GLY A 68 14.01 3.64 1.52
C GLY A 68 12.61 3.29 2.03
N PHE A 69 11.58 3.66 1.29
CA PHE A 69 10.20 3.37 1.62
C PHE A 69 9.71 2.12 0.89
N VAL A 70 8.88 1.38 1.58
CA VAL A 70 8.07 0.29 1.01
C VAL A 70 6.66 0.83 0.77
N ILE A 71 6.11 0.51 -0.39
CA ILE A 71 4.76 0.87 -0.79
C ILE A 71 3.98 -0.42 -0.99
N THR A 72 2.94 -0.62 -0.19
CA THR A 72 1.98 -1.72 -0.34
C THR A 72 0.56 -1.17 -0.36
N THR A 73 -0.43 -2.01 -0.56
CA THR A 73 -1.84 -1.63 -0.50
C THR A 73 -2.20 -0.95 0.83
N ASP A 74 -1.69 -1.50 1.93
CA ASP A 74 -2.08 -1.09 3.29
C ASP A 74 -0.98 -0.30 4.03
N TYR A 75 0.21 -0.13 3.43
CA TYR A 75 1.34 0.51 4.09
C TYR A 75 2.18 1.36 3.14
N VAL A 76 2.50 2.55 3.58
CA VAL A 76 3.51 3.43 2.98
C VAL A 76 4.40 3.94 4.11
N GLY A 77 5.70 3.67 4.01
CA GLY A 77 6.63 4.11 5.04
C GLY A 77 8.01 3.46 4.91
N PRO A 78 8.92 3.75 5.85
CA PRO A 78 10.27 3.21 5.84
C PRO A 78 10.29 1.68 5.84
N ASP A 79 11.27 1.08 5.16
CA ASP A 79 11.44 -0.36 5.18
C ASP A 79 11.70 -0.87 6.60
N ARG A 80 10.92 -1.85 7.01
CA ARG A 80 10.93 -2.46 8.35
C ARG A 80 11.66 -3.79 8.40
N ARG A 81 11.99 -4.33 7.23
CA ARG A 81 12.61 -5.65 7.14
C ARG A 81 14.03 -5.60 7.68
N ARG A 82 14.42 -6.64 8.42
CA ARG A 82 15.77 -6.80 8.93
C ARG A 82 16.74 -7.33 7.87
N ASP A 83 16.21 -8.12 6.92
CA ASP A 83 16.95 -8.68 5.79
C ASP A 83 16.32 -8.27 4.47
N SER A 84 17.04 -7.51 3.67
CA SER A 84 16.64 -7.01 2.36
C SER A 84 16.95 -7.96 1.19
N GLY A 85 17.23 -9.23 1.46
CA GLY A 85 17.74 -10.19 0.48
C GLY A 85 16.78 -11.34 0.10
N ARG A 86 15.47 -11.26 0.42
CA ARG A 86 14.54 -12.33 0.04
C ARG A 86 14.06 -12.15 -1.39
N PRO A 87 14.03 -13.22 -2.22
CA PRO A 87 13.43 -13.18 -3.56
C PRO A 87 11.97 -12.68 -3.49
N GLY A 88 11.61 -11.69 -4.30
CA GLY A 88 10.28 -11.07 -4.29
C GLY A 88 10.17 -9.79 -3.45
N ASP A 89 11.29 -9.23 -3.01
CA ASP A 89 11.30 -7.94 -2.29
C ASP A 89 10.75 -6.81 -3.17
N ALA A 90 9.77 -6.08 -2.62
CA ALA A 90 9.27 -4.87 -3.24
C ALA A 90 10.40 -3.88 -3.45
N GLU A 91 10.47 -3.31 -4.65
CA GLU A 91 11.43 -2.25 -4.96
C GLU A 91 11.33 -1.12 -3.94
N LEU A 92 12.47 -0.73 -3.37
CA LEU A 92 12.53 0.36 -2.40
C LEU A 92 12.42 1.69 -3.14
N PHE A 93 11.48 2.49 -2.70
CA PHE A 93 11.33 3.86 -3.14
C PHE A 93 12.16 4.80 -2.28
N ASN A 94 13.03 5.60 -2.89
CA ASN A 94 13.80 6.62 -2.18
C ASN A 94 12.98 7.91 -2.07
N PRO A 95 12.42 8.24 -0.89
CA PRO A 95 11.59 9.43 -0.73
C PRO A 95 12.42 10.71 -0.76
N PRO A 96 11.87 11.83 -1.24
CA PRO A 96 12.51 13.14 -1.11
C PRO A 96 12.88 13.42 0.34
N ASN A 97 14.14 13.85 0.57
CA ASN A 97 14.62 14.18 1.90
C ASN A 97 14.71 15.69 2.12
N SER A 98 13.57 16.30 2.44
CA SER A 98 13.47 17.74 2.71
C SER A 98 14.36 18.19 3.89
N LEU A 99 14.59 17.30 4.85
CA LEU A 99 15.46 17.58 6.00
C LEU A 99 16.93 17.72 5.56
N LYS A 100 17.40 16.82 4.69
CA LYS A 100 18.75 16.89 4.10
C LYS A 100 18.94 18.15 3.27
N MET A 101 17.96 18.50 2.41
CA MET A 101 18.01 19.71 1.58
C MET A 101 18.17 20.97 2.43
N LYS A 102 17.45 21.07 3.55
CA LYS A 102 17.49 22.22 4.47
C LYS A 102 18.76 22.25 5.30
N ALA A 103 19.20 21.11 5.83
CA ALA A 103 20.30 21.06 6.80
C ALA A 103 21.69 21.00 6.15
N LYS A 104 21.83 20.36 4.99
CA LYS A 104 23.13 20.06 4.38
C LYS A 104 23.41 20.82 3.09
N ASP A 105 22.43 20.91 2.21
CA ASP A 105 22.66 21.50 0.88
C ASP A 105 22.75 23.04 0.93
N ARG A 106 22.36 23.66 2.05
CA ARG A 106 22.46 25.12 2.30
C ARG A 106 21.97 25.99 1.16
N LEU A 107 21.03 25.48 0.39
CA LEU A 107 20.44 26.19 -0.74
C LEU A 107 19.53 27.34 -0.22
N PRO A 108 19.37 28.42 -0.99
CA PRO A 108 18.36 29.45 -0.72
C PRO A 108 16.96 28.82 -0.57
N ALA A 109 16.17 29.37 0.33
CA ALA A 109 14.87 28.78 0.72
C ALA A 109 13.90 28.64 -0.47
N ASP A 110 13.93 29.57 -1.41
CA ASP A 110 13.13 29.52 -2.64
C ASP A 110 13.55 28.43 -3.61
N LEU A 111 14.87 28.17 -3.72
CA LEU A 111 15.39 27.05 -4.53
C LEU A 111 15.09 25.71 -3.88
N ILE A 112 15.19 25.61 -2.56
CA ILE A 112 14.76 24.40 -1.82
C ILE A 112 13.30 24.13 -2.08
N ALA A 113 12.44 25.15 -1.96
CA ALA A 113 11.00 24.99 -2.16
C ALA A 113 10.69 24.48 -3.58
N LYS A 114 11.26 25.07 -4.61
CA LYS A 114 11.06 24.66 -6.01
C LYS A 114 11.55 23.22 -6.27
N LYS A 115 12.78 22.91 -5.82
CA LYS A 115 13.36 21.56 -5.98
C LYS A 115 12.52 20.52 -5.24
N LEU A 116 12.12 20.82 -4.01
CA LEU A 116 11.29 19.94 -3.22
C LEU A 116 9.93 19.71 -3.86
N ASP A 117 9.31 20.74 -4.43
CA ASP A 117 8.00 20.63 -5.10
C ASP A 117 8.08 19.68 -6.30
N ILE A 118 9.10 19.81 -7.15
CA ILE A 118 9.33 18.91 -8.28
C ILE A 118 9.55 17.47 -7.82
N GLU A 119 10.42 17.26 -6.81
CA GLU A 119 10.70 15.92 -6.27
C GLU A 119 9.46 15.31 -5.59
N LEU A 120 8.66 16.12 -4.90
CA LEU A 120 7.41 15.68 -4.28
C LEU A 120 6.36 15.30 -5.31
N GLN A 121 6.24 16.06 -6.40
CA GLN A 121 5.30 15.74 -7.47
C GLN A 121 5.67 14.40 -8.11
N ALA A 122 6.92 14.22 -8.54
CA ALA A 122 7.41 12.96 -9.11
C ALA A 122 7.23 11.77 -8.13
N ALA A 123 7.50 11.99 -6.84
CA ALA A 123 7.34 10.97 -5.82
C ALA A 123 5.86 10.60 -5.58
N ARG A 124 4.94 11.58 -5.64
CA ARG A 124 3.50 11.34 -5.52
C ARG A 124 2.97 10.54 -6.71
N GLU A 125 3.40 10.86 -7.92
CA GLU A 125 3.05 10.12 -9.13
C GLU A 125 3.52 8.66 -9.06
N LYS A 126 4.79 8.45 -8.68
CA LYS A 126 5.33 7.10 -8.46
C LYS A 126 4.54 6.34 -7.38
N LEU A 127 4.25 6.99 -6.25
CA LEU A 127 3.45 6.41 -5.17
C LEU A 127 2.04 6.02 -5.65
N ALA A 128 1.39 6.87 -6.41
CA ALA A 128 0.05 6.60 -6.95
C ALA A 128 0.08 5.44 -7.93
N GLY A 129 1.07 5.38 -8.82
CA GLY A 129 1.27 4.28 -9.77
C GLY A 129 1.52 2.95 -9.06
N GLU A 130 2.43 2.91 -8.09
CA GLU A 130 2.72 1.69 -7.32
C GLU A 130 1.49 1.20 -6.52
N LYS A 131 0.73 2.11 -5.94
CA LYS A 131 -0.53 1.76 -5.28
C LYS A 131 -1.54 1.15 -6.26
N LEU A 132 -1.72 1.74 -7.44
CA LEU A 132 -2.61 1.20 -8.46
C LEU A 132 -2.20 -0.21 -8.89
N ARG A 133 -0.90 -0.45 -9.14
CA ARG A 133 -0.35 -1.78 -9.47
C ARG A 133 -0.67 -2.80 -8.38
N ARG A 134 -0.44 -2.46 -7.13
CA ARG A 134 -0.70 -3.34 -5.99
C ARG A 134 -2.17 -3.62 -5.76
N ASP A 135 -3.00 -2.58 -5.82
CA ASP A 135 -4.44 -2.70 -5.63
C ASP A 135 -5.08 -3.54 -6.74
N SER A 136 -4.67 -3.34 -8.01
CA SER A 136 -5.16 -4.12 -9.14
C SER A 136 -4.75 -5.60 -9.05
N PHE A 137 -3.53 -5.90 -8.63
CA PHE A 137 -3.08 -7.26 -8.37
C PHE A 137 -3.88 -7.91 -7.22
N GLN A 138 -4.10 -7.17 -6.13
CA GLN A 138 -4.87 -7.65 -4.98
C GLN A 138 -6.34 -7.94 -5.33
N ILE A 139 -6.97 -7.17 -6.23
CA ILE A 139 -8.30 -7.48 -6.76
C ILE A 139 -8.32 -8.84 -7.47
N CYS A 140 -7.32 -9.12 -8.31
CA CYS A 140 -7.21 -10.40 -9.00
C CYS A 140 -7.04 -11.57 -8.04
N ILE A 141 -6.22 -11.40 -6.98
CA ILE A 141 -6.05 -12.42 -5.93
C ILE A 141 -7.36 -12.68 -5.19
N LEU A 142 -8.05 -11.63 -4.75
CA LEU A 142 -9.32 -11.76 -4.03
C LEU A 142 -10.38 -12.43 -4.90
N TRP A 143 -10.49 -12.06 -6.16
CA TRP A 143 -11.38 -12.74 -7.11
C TRP A 143 -11.07 -14.24 -7.22
N ARG A 144 -9.78 -14.62 -7.34
CA ARG A 144 -9.39 -16.04 -7.41
C ARG A 144 -9.71 -16.80 -6.13
N LEU A 145 -9.54 -16.18 -4.97
CA LEU A 145 -9.90 -16.77 -3.67
C LEU A 145 -11.42 -16.95 -3.53
N LEU A 146 -12.22 -15.95 -3.94
CA LEU A 146 -13.68 -16.01 -3.88
C LEU A 146 -14.27 -17.15 -4.71
N ARG A 147 -13.64 -17.52 -5.83
CA ARG A 147 -14.09 -18.65 -6.68
C ARG A 147 -14.08 -19.99 -5.94
N ASP A 148 -13.22 -20.17 -4.96
CA ASP A 148 -13.05 -21.42 -4.22
C ASP A 148 -13.79 -21.40 -2.86
N GLN A 149 -14.28 -20.25 -2.47
CA GLN A 149 -15.00 -20.09 -1.22
C GLN A 149 -16.48 -20.37 -1.40
N ARG A 150 -17.10 -20.88 -0.34
CA ARG A 150 -18.53 -21.10 -0.32
C ARG A 150 -19.26 -19.76 -0.09
N PRO A 151 -20.19 -19.35 -0.98
CA PRO A 151 -21.01 -18.17 -0.78
C PRO A 151 -21.74 -18.19 0.57
N GLY A 152 -21.91 -17.01 1.18
CA GLY A 152 -22.59 -16.87 2.47
C GLY A 152 -21.71 -17.15 3.70
N THR A 153 -20.46 -17.58 3.53
CA THR A 153 -19.52 -17.70 4.65
C THR A 153 -18.99 -16.34 5.09
N PRO A 154 -18.64 -16.14 6.38
CA PRO A 154 -18.06 -14.89 6.87
C PRO A 154 -16.80 -14.47 6.09
N GLN A 155 -15.95 -15.43 5.72
CA GLN A 155 -14.74 -15.18 4.94
C GLN A 155 -15.06 -14.67 3.53
N PHE A 156 -16.03 -15.29 2.85
CA PHE A 156 -16.51 -14.82 1.53
C PHE A 156 -17.02 -13.38 1.61
N GLY A 157 -17.82 -13.05 2.61
CA GLY A 157 -18.34 -11.70 2.83
C GLY A 157 -17.23 -10.68 3.10
N ALA A 158 -16.23 -11.03 3.89
CA ALA A 158 -15.09 -10.19 4.19
C ALA A 158 -14.23 -9.92 2.94
N ASP A 159 -13.91 -10.96 2.16
CA ASP A 159 -13.10 -10.84 0.95
C ASP A 159 -13.85 -10.07 -0.15
N LEU A 160 -15.15 -10.28 -0.29
CA LEU A 160 -16.02 -9.54 -1.20
C LEU A 160 -16.06 -8.04 -0.85
N THR A 161 -16.18 -7.73 0.44
CA THR A 161 -16.17 -6.34 0.93
C THR A 161 -14.81 -5.69 0.66
N LYS A 162 -13.70 -6.38 0.93
CA LYS A 162 -12.34 -5.91 0.66
C LYS A 162 -12.12 -5.65 -0.83
N LEU A 163 -12.58 -6.56 -1.69
CA LEU A 163 -12.52 -6.41 -3.15
C LEU A 163 -13.28 -5.16 -3.60
N GLY A 164 -14.50 -4.97 -3.12
CA GLY A 164 -15.30 -3.79 -3.44
C GLY A 164 -14.64 -2.47 -3.02
N ASN A 165 -14.03 -2.44 -1.82
CA ASN A 165 -13.32 -1.24 -1.32
C ASN A 165 -12.08 -0.91 -2.16
N LEU A 166 -11.29 -1.91 -2.55
CA LEU A 166 -10.14 -1.74 -3.43
C LEU A 166 -10.59 -1.23 -4.81
N THR A 167 -11.65 -1.80 -5.35
CA THR A 167 -12.21 -1.38 -6.65
C THR A 167 -12.65 0.09 -6.61
N ARG A 168 -13.37 0.54 -5.58
CA ARG A 168 -13.74 1.95 -5.41
C ARG A 168 -12.51 2.86 -5.29
N SER A 169 -11.44 2.38 -4.66
CA SER A 169 -10.19 3.13 -4.53
C SER A 169 -9.47 3.29 -5.87
N ILE A 170 -9.47 2.26 -6.72
CA ILE A 170 -8.93 2.32 -8.09
C ILE A 170 -9.79 3.24 -8.95
N ASP A 171 -11.11 3.04 -8.92
CA ASP A 171 -12.09 3.81 -9.69
C ASP A 171 -11.88 5.32 -9.51
N ARG A 172 -11.84 5.80 -8.27
CA ARG A 172 -11.61 7.21 -7.97
C ARG A 172 -10.29 7.72 -8.57
N ARG A 173 -9.18 6.98 -8.38
CA ARG A 173 -7.87 7.39 -8.88
C ARG A 173 -7.80 7.37 -10.41
N CYS A 174 -8.44 6.39 -11.04
CA CYS A 174 -8.47 6.29 -12.50
C CYS A 174 -9.41 7.32 -13.14
N THR A 175 -10.47 7.72 -12.45
CA THR A 175 -11.34 8.86 -12.85
C THR A 175 -10.53 10.16 -12.87
N ASP A 176 -9.76 10.43 -11.81
CA ASP A 176 -8.89 11.61 -11.72
C ASP A 176 -7.81 11.63 -12.82
N LEU A 177 -7.40 10.45 -13.31
CA LEU A 177 -6.41 10.28 -14.38
C LEU A 177 -7.02 10.16 -15.79
N GLY A 178 -8.34 10.23 -15.95
CA GLY A 178 -9.04 10.09 -17.22
C GLY A 178 -8.95 8.70 -17.87
N GLN A 179 -8.76 7.64 -17.07
CA GLN A 179 -8.64 6.25 -17.55
C GLN A 179 -10.02 5.57 -17.70
N GLU A 180 -10.83 6.04 -18.61
CA GLU A 180 -12.23 5.62 -18.79
C GLU A 180 -12.41 4.10 -18.87
N ARG A 181 -11.57 3.39 -19.63
CA ARG A 181 -11.66 1.92 -19.76
C ARG A 181 -11.45 1.17 -18.44
N VAL A 182 -10.66 1.71 -17.53
CA VAL A 182 -10.47 1.12 -16.19
C VAL A 182 -11.68 1.41 -15.33
N VAL A 183 -12.22 2.63 -15.40
CA VAL A 183 -13.42 3.06 -14.69
C VAL A 183 -14.64 2.19 -15.08
N GLU A 184 -14.85 1.93 -16.37
CA GLU A 184 -15.91 1.03 -16.85
C GLU A 184 -15.79 -0.39 -16.26
N ARG A 185 -14.57 -0.93 -16.18
CA ARG A 185 -14.33 -2.24 -15.58
C ARG A 185 -14.51 -2.22 -14.06
N CYS A 186 -14.16 -1.13 -13.41
CA CYS A 186 -14.44 -0.95 -11.97
C CYS A 186 -15.95 -0.97 -11.72
N ALA A 187 -16.74 -0.28 -12.53
CA ALA A 187 -18.20 -0.29 -12.44
C ALA A 187 -18.77 -1.73 -12.61
N ALA A 188 -18.24 -2.51 -13.56
CA ALA A 188 -18.66 -3.91 -13.76
C ALA A 188 -18.36 -4.78 -12.51
N ILE A 189 -17.19 -4.61 -11.87
CA ILE A 189 -16.88 -5.32 -10.64
C ILE A 189 -17.83 -4.90 -9.51
N LEU A 190 -18.08 -3.61 -9.34
CA LEU A 190 -18.95 -3.09 -8.28
C LEU A 190 -20.39 -3.60 -8.44
N THR A 191 -20.90 -3.64 -9.67
CA THR A 191 -22.20 -4.24 -9.98
C THR A 191 -22.24 -5.72 -9.60
N ALA A 192 -21.21 -6.48 -9.94
CA ALA A 192 -21.13 -7.90 -9.57
C ALA A 192 -21.04 -8.09 -8.04
N VAL A 193 -20.31 -7.23 -7.32
CA VAL A 193 -20.24 -7.24 -5.86
C VAL A 193 -21.60 -7.02 -5.21
N GLU A 194 -22.37 -6.04 -5.68
CA GLU A 194 -23.74 -5.78 -5.17
C GLU A 194 -24.67 -6.94 -5.52
N GLY A 195 -24.63 -7.45 -6.77
CA GLY A 195 -25.44 -8.60 -7.17
C GLY A 195 -25.18 -9.86 -6.31
N LEU A 196 -23.93 -10.12 -5.95
CA LEU A 196 -23.58 -11.23 -5.04
C LEU A 196 -24.11 -11.04 -3.62
N LYS A 197 -24.21 -9.81 -3.13
CA LYS A 197 -24.84 -9.51 -1.83
C LYS A 197 -26.35 -9.69 -1.87
N GLU A 198 -26.98 -9.44 -3.01
CA GLU A 198 -28.42 -9.60 -3.25
C GLU A 198 -28.80 -11.05 -3.60
N GLY A 199 -27.85 -11.97 -3.69
CA GLY A 199 -28.10 -13.39 -3.93
C GLY A 199 -28.19 -13.78 -5.41
N GLN A 200 -27.62 -13.00 -6.33
CA GLN A 200 -27.50 -13.37 -7.73
C GLN A 200 -26.64 -14.62 -7.95
N ASP A 201 -26.73 -15.20 -9.15
CA ASP A 201 -25.91 -16.36 -9.54
C ASP A 201 -24.42 -16.07 -9.37
N CYS A 202 -23.83 -16.80 -8.41
CA CYS A 202 -22.45 -16.63 -8.01
C CYS A 202 -21.47 -16.92 -9.16
N ASN A 203 -21.72 -17.94 -9.98
CA ASN A 203 -20.82 -18.32 -11.04
C ASN A 203 -20.76 -17.28 -12.17
N ALA A 204 -21.92 -16.77 -12.58
CA ALA A 204 -21.99 -15.72 -13.60
C ALA A 204 -21.33 -14.42 -13.11
N ALA A 205 -21.63 -14.00 -11.87
CA ALA A 205 -21.06 -12.80 -11.27
C ALA A 205 -19.53 -12.90 -11.11
N LEU A 206 -19.00 -14.02 -10.59
CA LEU A 206 -17.56 -14.24 -10.46
C LEU A 206 -16.84 -14.34 -11.80
N SER A 207 -17.48 -14.88 -12.84
CA SER A 207 -16.91 -14.92 -14.20
C SER A 207 -16.76 -13.51 -14.78
N SER A 208 -17.82 -12.70 -14.72
CA SER A 208 -17.79 -11.30 -15.17
C SER A 208 -16.75 -10.46 -14.38
N MET A 209 -16.75 -10.62 -13.05
CA MET A 209 -15.79 -9.97 -12.17
C MET A 209 -14.34 -10.31 -12.54
N GLY A 210 -14.07 -11.57 -12.91
CA GLY A 210 -12.73 -12.01 -13.29
C GLY A 210 -12.21 -11.37 -14.57
N ALA A 211 -13.05 -11.31 -15.60
CA ALA A 211 -12.70 -10.65 -16.84
C ALA A 211 -12.39 -9.15 -16.62
N ALA A 212 -13.21 -8.48 -15.78
CA ALA A 212 -12.98 -7.09 -15.43
C ALA A 212 -11.72 -6.88 -14.60
N ALA A 213 -11.46 -7.71 -13.57
CA ALA A 213 -10.29 -7.63 -12.71
C ALA A 213 -8.97 -7.81 -13.48
N LEU A 214 -8.90 -8.86 -14.30
CA LEU A 214 -7.75 -9.10 -15.18
C LEU A 214 -7.54 -7.95 -16.18
N GLY A 215 -8.62 -7.43 -16.75
CA GLY A 215 -8.55 -6.30 -17.66
C GLY A 215 -8.11 -4.99 -17.01
N ILE A 216 -8.44 -4.76 -15.73
CA ILE A 216 -7.91 -3.64 -14.94
C ILE A 216 -6.41 -3.83 -14.72
N HIS A 217 -5.99 -5.01 -14.26
CA HIS A 217 -4.58 -5.28 -13.99
C HIS A 217 -3.72 -5.17 -15.24
N GLN A 218 -4.21 -5.70 -16.38
CA GLN A 218 -3.55 -5.58 -17.68
C GLN A 218 -3.38 -4.12 -18.12
N ALA A 219 -4.40 -3.28 -17.93
CA ALA A 219 -4.34 -1.87 -18.29
C ALA A 219 -3.34 -1.08 -17.43
N ILE A 220 -3.21 -1.44 -16.16
CA ILE A 220 -2.29 -0.79 -15.20
C ILE A 220 -0.86 -1.33 -15.34
N CYS A 221 -0.68 -2.59 -15.73
CA CYS A 221 0.61 -3.25 -15.87
C CYS A 221 0.80 -3.79 -17.32
N PRO A 222 0.83 -2.94 -18.33
CA PRO A 222 0.88 -3.37 -19.74
C PRO A 222 2.23 -3.99 -20.14
N GLU A 223 3.26 -3.82 -19.31
CA GLU A 223 4.61 -4.37 -19.54
C GLU A 223 4.70 -5.88 -19.36
N LYS A 224 3.75 -6.50 -18.67
CA LYS A 224 3.68 -7.95 -18.47
C LYS A 224 2.69 -8.59 -19.44
N SER A 225 3.02 -9.75 -19.98
CA SER A 225 2.06 -10.49 -20.79
C SER A 225 0.87 -10.99 -19.95
N PRO A 226 -0.34 -11.16 -20.53
CA PRO A 226 -1.48 -11.73 -19.80
C PRO A 226 -1.20 -13.09 -19.18
N ALA A 227 -0.40 -13.93 -19.84
CA ALA A 227 -0.01 -15.24 -19.34
C ALA A 227 0.88 -15.14 -18.09
N ASP A 228 1.87 -14.24 -18.11
CA ASP A 228 2.75 -14.00 -16.95
C ASP A 228 1.98 -13.46 -15.77
N GLN A 229 1.03 -12.53 -16.00
CA GLN A 229 0.17 -11.99 -14.95
C GLN A 229 -0.69 -13.08 -14.30
N LEU A 230 -1.30 -13.96 -15.09
CA LEU A 230 -2.08 -15.10 -14.58
C LEU A 230 -1.22 -16.06 -13.77
N ASN A 231 -0.04 -16.42 -14.25
CA ASN A 231 0.91 -17.28 -13.54
C ASN A 231 1.31 -16.70 -12.18
N GLU A 232 1.58 -15.39 -12.11
CA GLU A 232 1.95 -14.69 -10.87
C GLU A 232 0.78 -14.66 -9.87
N ILE A 233 -0.44 -14.42 -10.36
CA ILE A 233 -1.66 -14.47 -9.56
C ILE A 233 -1.87 -15.87 -9.00
N ASP A 234 -1.81 -16.91 -9.83
CA ASP A 234 -2.05 -18.28 -9.42
C ASP A 234 -0.99 -18.79 -8.43
N ALA A 235 0.28 -18.45 -8.64
CA ALA A 235 1.36 -18.76 -7.70
C ALA A 235 1.14 -18.09 -6.33
N THR A 236 0.72 -16.84 -6.33
CA THR A 236 0.44 -16.10 -5.07
C THR A 236 -0.77 -16.69 -4.35
N VAL A 237 -1.84 -17.02 -5.07
CA VAL A 237 -3.02 -17.67 -4.51
C VAL A 237 -2.69 -19.04 -3.91
N ALA A 238 -1.83 -19.84 -4.56
CA ALA A 238 -1.37 -21.12 -4.04
C ALA A 238 -0.65 -20.96 -2.68
N ILE A 239 0.22 -19.96 -2.54
CA ILE A 239 0.91 -19.67 -1.29
C ILE A 239 -0.09 -19.27 -0.18
N ILE A 240 -1.08 -18.43 -0.49
CA ILE A 240 -2.10 -18.00 0.47
C ILE A 240 -2.92 -19.20 0.94
N ARG A 241 -3.35 -20.08 0.02
CA ARG A 241 -4.10 -21.31 0.34
C ARG A 241 -3.31 -22.23 1.26
N ALA A 242 -2.05 -22.50 0.95
CA ALA A 242 -1.19 -23.35 1.77
C ALA A 242 -1.04 -22.79 3.20
N ARG A 243 -0.91 -21.47 3.33
CA ARG A 243 -0.82 -20.80 4.64
C ARG A 243 -2.12 -20.92 5.43
N ASN A 244 -3.27 -20.71 4.79
CA ASN A 244 -4.58 -20.82 5.44
C ASN A 244 -4.86 -22.26 5.90
N GLN A 245 -4.49 -23.28 5.12
CA GLN A 245 -4.60 -24.69 5.50
C GLN A 245 -3.70 -25.02 6.69
N ALA A 246 -2.45 -24.55 6.71
CA ALA A 246 -1.55 -24.75 7.84
C ALA A 246 -2.08 -24.12 9.14
N THR A 247 -2.72 -22.95 9.05
CA THR A 247 -3.32 -22.28 10.22
C THR A 247 -4.56 -23.03 10.73
N ALA A 248 -5.38 -23.58 9.81
CA ALA A 248 -6.58 -24.35 10.19
C ALA A 248 -6.24 -25.72 10.79
N LEU A 249 -5.06 -26.29 10.52
CA LEU A 249 -4.58 -27.54 11.13
C LEU A 249 -3.92 -27.32 12.50
N ALA A 250 -3.55 -26.07 12.83
CA ALA A 250 -2.90 -25.70 14.09
C ALA A 250 -3.87 -25.12 15.14
N SER A 251 -5.13 -24.91 14.78
CA SER A 251 -6.24 -24.46 15.63
C SER A 251 -7.18 -25.60 16.02
#